data_03fb515dee4f01839c1f7ac3d4e346d6
#
_entry.id   03fb515dee4f01839c1f7ac3d4e346d6
#
_cell.length_a   1.000
_cell.length_b   1.000
_cell.length_c   1.000
_cell.angle_alpha   90.00
_cell.angle_beta   90.00
_cell.angle_gamma   90.00
#
_symmetry.space_group_name_H-M   'P 1'
#
loop_
_entity.id
_entity.type
_entity.pdbx_description
1 polymer ?
#
loop_
_entity_poly.entity_id
_entity_poly.type
_entity_poly.pdbx_seq_one_letter_code
_entity_poly.pdbx_strand_id
1 'polypeptide(L)'
;IATVTSGFVNMLLTFIVIFAVLIFSGRGINPMALLCLPVVMIVQYILCLGAALIVASLTVYLRDLQYILGILVMALQYMTPVMYGSDMVPDWAMPIFNMNPLTPVIEIYRDILYYKQVPQLSSLMLALGVGLIAVILGEFLFAKLQKGFAENF
;
A
#
# COMPACT_ATOMS: atom_id res chain seq x y z
N ILE A 1 -9.39 -3.39 -11.32
CA ILE A 1 -8.05 -3.74 -11.81
C ILE A 1 -7.46 -2.57 -12.61
N ALA A 2 -8.13 -2.08 -13.68
CA ALA A 2 -7.63 -0.99 -14.52
C ALA A 2 -7.22 0.25 -13.72
N THR A 3 -8.02 0.68 -12.75
CA THR A 3 -7.74 1.84 -11.90
C THR A 3 -6.49 1.64 -11.04
N VAL A 4 -6.30 0.45 -10.48
CA VAL A 4 -5.10 0.12 -9.67
C VAL A 4 -3.86 0.11 -10.56
N THR A 5 -3.95 -0.47 -11.75
CA THR A 5 -2.84 -0.47 -12.71
C THR A 5 -2.48 0.94 -13.18
N SER A 6 -3.47 1.78 -13.43
CA SER A 6 -3.23 3.20 -13.77
C SER A 6 -2.53 3.95 -12.63
N GLY A 7 -2.95 3.72 -11.39
CA GLY A 7 -2.29 4.26 -10.20
C GLY A 7 -0.84 3.78 -10.07
N PHE A 8 -0.60 2.50 -10.37
CA PHE A 8 0.74 1.92 -10.35
C PHE A 8 1.66 2.55 -11.41
N VAL A 9 1.16 2.76 -12.63
CA VAL A 9 1.92 3.46 -13.68
C VAL A 9 2.25 4.88 -13.27
N ASN A 10 1.29 5.61 -12.68
CA ASN A 10 1.53 6.95 -12.17
C ASN A 10 2.58 6.97 -11.05
N MET A 11 2.57 5.97 -10.17
CA MET A 11 3.59 5.78 -9.15
C MET A 11 4.98 5.57 -9.78
N LEU A 12 5.11 4.75 -10.82
CA LEU A 12 6.37 4.55 -11.54
C LEU A 12 6.91 5.85 -12.13
N LEU A 13 6.04 6.66 -12.72
CA LEU A 13 6.42 7.99 -13.24
C LEU A 13 6.92 8.91 -12.12
N THR A 14 6.25 8.89 -10.96
CA THR A 14 6.68 9.66 -9.78
C THR A 14 8.06 9.21 -9.29
N PHE A 15 8.35 7.90 -9.32
CA PHE A 15 9.67 7.39 -8.94
C PHE A 15 10.78 7.88 -9.86
N ILE A 16 10.52 8.07 -11.17
CA ILE A 16 11.50 8.66 -12.09
C ILE A 16 11.90 10.07 -11.61
N VAL A 17 10.92 10.87 -11.19
CA VAL A 17 11.19 12.22 -10.64
C VAL A 17 11.97 12.13 -9.32
N ILE A 18 11.60 11.21 -8.44
CA ILE A 18 12.30 11.01 -7.16
C ILE A 18 13.77 10.63 -7.41
N PHE A 19 14.04 9.73 -8.36
CA PHE A 19 15.40 9.35 -8.72
C PHE A 19 16.19 10.51 -9.31
N ALA A 20 15.58 11.31 -10.18
CA ALA A 20 16.21 12.51 -10.69
C ALA A 20 16.64 13.43 -9.54
N VAL A 21 15.75 13.73 -8.60
CA VAL A 21 16.05 14.56 -7.43
C VAL A 21 17.15 13.95 -6.56
N LEU A 22 17.15 12.64 -6.31
CA LEU A 22 18.18 11.97 -5.51
C LEU A 22 19.57 12.07 -6.17
N ILE A 23 19.65 11.91 -7.50
CA ILE A 23 20.89 12.03 -8.25
C ILE A 23 21.40 13.47 -8.16
N PHE A 24 20.55 14.47 -8.39
CA PHE A 24 20.93 15.89 -8.32
C PHE A 24 21.30 16.36 -6.91
N SER A 25 20.73 15.73 -5.87
CA SER A 25 21.03 16.07 -4.47
C SER A 25 22.41 15.60 -4.01
N GLY A 26 23.18 14.88 -4.84
CA GLY A 26 24.52 14.38 -4.48
C GLY A 26 24.52 13.39 -3.30
N ARG A 27 23.36 13.00 -2.80
CA ARG A 27 23.22 11.96 -1.79
C ARG A 27 23.53 10.62 -2.43
N GLY A 28 24.65 10.00 -2.08
CA GLY A 28 25.04 8.70 -2.60
C GLY A 28 23.89 7.69 -2.51
N ILE A 29 23.66 6.90 -3.55
CA ILE A 29 22.64 5.87 -3.61
C ILE A 29 23.29 4.52 -3.26
N ASN A 30 22.68 3.74 -2.38
CA ASN A 30 23.11 2.36 -2.16
C ASN A 30 22.50 1.48 -3.26
N PRO A 31 23.29 0.94 -4.21
CA PRO A 31 22.77 0.16 -5.32
C PRO A 31 22.06 -1.12 -4.86
N MET A 32 22.49 -1.67 -3.73
CA MET A 32 21.90 -2.89 -3.16
C MET A 32 20.47 -2.62 -2.63
N ALA A 33 20.27 -1.50 -1.95
CA ALA A 33 18.95 -1.09 -1.50
C ALA A 33 18.01 -0.76 -2.69
N LEU A 34 18.57 -0.16 -3.73
CA LEU A 34 17.82 0.18 -4.94
C LEU A 34 17.28 -1.06 -5.67
N LEU A 35 18.02 -2.16 -5.67
CA LEU A 35 17.57 -3.43 -6.26
C LEU A 35 16.35 -4.02 -5.55
N CYS A 36 16.12 -3.69 -4.27
CA CYS A 36 14.94 -4.12 -3.53
C CYS A 36 13.68 -3.35 -3.92
N LEU A 37 13.83 -2.17 -4.53
CA LEU A 37 12.73 -1.26 -4.82
C LEU A 37 11.66 -1.85 -5.75
N PRO A 38 12.00 -2.53 -6.88
CA PRO A 38 11.00 -3.17 -7.73
C PRO A 38 10.19 -4.23 -6.99
N VAL A 39 10.82 -4.96 -6.06
CA VAL A 39 10.16 -5.98 -5.26
C VAL A 39 9.11 -5.33 -4.33
N VAL A 40 9.47 -4.24 -3.68
CA VAL A 40 8.56 -3.48 -2.81
C VAL A 40 7.39 -2.91 -3.60
N MET A 41 7.64 -2.41 -4.81
CA MET A 41 6.60 -1.91 -5.71
C MET A 41 5.59 -3.00 -6.09
N ILE A 42 6.06 -4.22 -6.35
CA ILE A 42 5.19 -5.36 -6.64
C ILE A 42 4.36 -5.72 -5.41
N VAL A 43 4.96 -5.76 -4.22
CA VAL A 43 4.25 -6.02 -2.96
C VAL A 43 3.16 -4.98 -2.73
N GLN A 44 3.47 -3.70 -2.91
CA GLN A 44 2.50 -2.62 -2.82
C GLN A 44 1.37 -2.78 -3.84
N TYR A 45 1.68 -3.15 -5.08
CA TYR A 45 0.66 -3.38 -6.10
C TYR A 45 -0.30 -4.48 -5.70
N ILE A 46 0.20 -5.61 -5.18
CA ILE A 46 -0.61 -6.73 -4.69
C ILE A 46 -1.52 -6.27 -3.54
N LEU A 47 -0.97 -5.51 -2.59
CA LEU A 47 -1.74 -4.97 -1.46
C LEU A 47 -2.87 -4.04 -1.94
N CYS A 48 -2.57 -3.11 -2.83
CA CYS A 48 -3.55 -2.19 -3.40
C CYS A 48 -4.62 -2.93 -4.23
N LEU A 49 -4.24 -3.96 -4.96
CA LEU A 49 -5.15 -4.76 -5.75
C LEU A 49 -6.13 -5.53 -4.84
N GLY A 50 -5.63 -6.14 -3.77
CA GLY A 50 -6.48 -6.82 -2.78
C GLY A 50 -7.47 -5.86 -2.10
N ALA A 51 -7.00 -4.71 -1.64
CA ALA A 51 -7.85 -3.68 -1.06
C ALA A 51 -8.91 -3.18 -2.04
N ALA A 52 -8.53 -2.94 -3.30
CA ALA A 52 -9.45 -2.49 -4.34
C ALA A 52 -10.53 -3.53 -4.68
N LEU A 53 -10.19 -4.82 -4.68
CA LEU A 53 -11.16 -5.91 -4.89
C LEU A 53 -12.18 -5.98 -3.76
N ILE A 54 -11.73 -5.89 -2.51
CA ILE A 54 -12.60 -5.87 -1.33
C ILE A 54 -13.56 -4.66 -1.40
N VAL A 55 -13.00 -3.46 -1.62
CA VAL A 55 -13.77 -2.23 -1.70
C VAL A 55 -14.78 -2.28 -2.86
N ALA A 56 -14.36 -2.71 -4.05
CA ALA A 56 -15.23 -2.82 -5.21
C ALA A 56 -16.40 -3.78 -4.95
N SER A 57 -16.15 -4.91 -4.30
CA SER A 57 -17.19 -5.88 -3.95
C SER A 57 -18.22 -5.31 -2.98
N LEU A 58 -17.76 -4.56 -1.97
CA LEU A 58 -18.64 -3.98 -0.96
C LEU A 58 -19.43 -2.78 -1.48
N THR A 59 -18.83 -1.95 -2.34
CA THR A 59 -19.46 -0.72 -2.86
C THR A 59 -20.69 -1.05 -3.72
N VAL A 60 -20.77 -2.22 -4.32
CA VAL A 60 -21.95 -2.62 -5.11
C VAL A 60 -23.18 -2.81 -4.21
N TYR A 61 -23.00 -3.29 -2.99
CA TYR A 61 -24.10 -3.47 -2.03
C TYR A 61 -24.41 -2.22 -1.23
N LEU A 62 -23.40 -1.44 -0.91
CA LEU A 62 -23.50 -0.26 -0.03
C LEU A 62 -23.06 0.98 -0.82
N ARG A 63 -24.02 1.64 -1.48
CA ARG A 63 -23.74 2.87 -2.25
C ARG A 63 -23.12 3.98 -1.39
N ASP A 64 -23.49 4.06 -0.12
CA ASP A 64 -22.97 5.06 0.82
C ASP A 64 -21.53 4.74 1.29
N LEU A 65 -21.01 3.55 0.97
CA LEU A 65 -19.66 3.14 1.33
C LEU A 65 -18.60 4.07 0.72
N GLN A 66 -18.87 4.70 -0.41
CA GLN A 66 -17.94 5.65 -1.05
C GLN A 66 -17.60 6.82 -0.14
N TYR A 67 -18.59 7.35 0.58
CA TYR A 67 -18.38 8.46 1.51
C TYR A 67 -17.58 8.02 2.74
N ILE A 68 -17.92 6.85 3.28
CA ILE A 68 -17.19 6.25 4.42
C ILE A 68 -15.74 5.95 4.03
N LEU A 69 -15.51 5.41 2.83
CA LEU A 69 -14.18 5.13 2.32
C LEU A 69 -13.35 6.40 2.15
N GLY A 70 -13.95 7.50 1.71
CA GLY A 70 -13.26 8.79 1.63
C GLY A 70 -12.69 9.22 2.98
N ILE A 71 -13.51 9.12 4.03
CA ILE A 71 -13.09 9.44 5.41
C ILE A 71 -12.05 8.44 5.91
N LEU A 72 -12.24 7.15 5.64
CA LEU A 72 -11.32 6.10 6.05
C LEU A 72 -9.95 6.24 5.39
N VAL A 73 -9.89 6.55 4.10
CA VAL A 73 -8.64 6.80 3.37
C VAL A 73 -7.92 8.02 3.94
N MET A 74 -8.66 9.08 4.25
CA MET A 74 -8.09 10.27 4.89
C MET A 74 -7.53 9.94 6.28
N ALA A 75 -8.26 9.18 7.09
CA ALA A 75 -7.77 8.71 8.38
C ALA A 75 -6.53 7.83 8.25
N LEU A 76 -6.54 6.87 7.32
CA LEU A 76 -5.38 6.00 7.03
C LEU A 76 -4.16 6.81 6.60
N GLN A 77 -4.34 7.87 5.81
CA GLN A 77 -3.25 8.74 5.39
C GLN A 77 -2.56 9.43 6.58
N TYR A 78 -3.33 9.87 7.57
CA TYR A 78 -2.76 10.45 8.80
C TYR A 78 -2.19 9.41 9.75
N MET A 79 -2.79 8.22 9.79
CA MET A 79 -2.31 7.10 10.61
C MET A 79 -1.06 6.43 10.01
N THR A 80 -0.78 6.63 8.72
CA THR A 80 0.43 6.09 8.11
C THR A 80 1.59 7.08 8.33
N PRO A 81 2.76 6.64 8.81
CA PRO A 81 3.89 7.52 9.14
C PRO A 81 4.62 8.00 7.88
N VAL A 82 3.90 8.73 7.00
CA VAL A 82 4.47 9.29 5.76
C VAL A 82 5.25 10.56 6.05
N MET A 83 4.67 11.46 6.87
CA MET A 83 5.24 12.77 7.15
C MET A 83 6.07 12.84 8.43
N TYR A 84 5.97 11.82 9.29
CA TYR A 84 6.69 11.75 10.57
C TYR A 84 7.39 10.40 10.70
N GLY A 85 8.44 10.34 11.53
CA GLY A 85 9.13 9.08 11.82
C GLY A 85 8.32 8.20 12.77
N SER A 86 8.53 6.90 12.70
CA SER A 86 7.99 5.95 13.69
C SER A 86 8.41 6.31 15.12
N ASP A 87 9.56 6.99 15.26
CA ASP A 87 10.10 7.46 16.55
C ASP A 87 9.23 8.53 17.22
N MET A 88 8.37 9.21 16.46
CA MET A 88 7.46 10.25 16.96
C MET A 88 6.09 9.68 17.39
N VAL A 89 5.86 8.41 17.14
CA VAL A 89 4.60 7.76 17.50
C VAL A 89 4.59 7.41 18.97
N PRO A 90 3.60 7.87 19.76
CA PRO A 90 3.48 7.50 21.16
C PRO A 90 3.28 5.99 21.34
N ASP A 91 3.83 5.42 22.41
CA ASP A 91 3.78 3.97 22.66
C ASP A 91 2.35 3.39 22.68
N TRP A 92 1.38 4.18 23.14
CA TRP A 92 -0.04 3.76 23.14
C TRP A 92 -0.64 3.65 21.74
N ALA A 93 -0.10 4.36 20.75
CA ALA A 93 -0.58 4.33 19.36
C ALA A 93 0.16 3.28 18.51
N MET A 94 1.31 2.76 18.95
CA MET A 94 2.10 1.75 18.24
C MET A 94 1.28 0.53 17.78
N PRO A 95 0.39 -0.07 18.61
CA PRO A 95 -0.42 -1.21 18.16
C PRO A 95 -1.31 -0.86 16.97
N ILE A 96 -1.87 0.35 16.95
CA ILE A 96 -2.76 0.82 15.89
C ILE A 96 -1.98 1.02 14.59
N PHE A 97 -0.76 1.59 14.69
CA PHE A 97 0.14 1.76 13.55
C PHE A 97 0.58 0.43 12.95
N ASN A 98 0.90 -0.54 13.80
CA ASN A 98 1.31 -1.88 13.36
C ASN A 98 0.17 -2.68 12.72
N MET A 99 -1.09 -2.36 13.04
CA MET A 99 -2.25 -2.96 12.37
C MET A 99 -2.49 -2.40 10.97
N ASN A 100 -1.93 -1.23 10.64
CA ASN A 100 -2.09 -0.64 9.32
C ASN A 100 -1.19 -1.38 8.31
N PRO A 101 -1.76 -2.05 7.28
CA PRO A 101 -0.99 -2.81 6.30
C PRO A 101 -0.09 -1.94 5.40
N LEU A 102 -0.31 -0.63 5.37
CA LEU A 102 0.51 0.32 4.61
C LEU A 102 1.77 0.72 5.37
N THR A 103 1.75 0.65 6.70
CA THR A 103 2.90 1.06 7.54
C THR A 103 4.19 0.34 7.16
N PRO A 104 4.25 -1.01 7.09
CA PRO A 104 5.49 -1.70 6.74
C PRO A 104 5.97 -1.35 5.33
N VAL A 105 5.07 -1.10 4.38
CA VAL A 105 5.45 -0.71 3.02
C VAL A 105 6.11 0.68 3.01
N ILE A 106 5.57 1.64 3.74
CA ILE A 106 6.13 2.99 3.86
C ILE A 106 7.48 2.97 4.57
N GLU A 107 7.61 2.18 5.64
CA GLU A 107 8.89 2.01 6.35
C GLU A 107 9.96 1.43 5.43
N ILE A 108 9.64 0.43 4.63
CA ILE A 108 10.55 -0.16 3.65
C ILE A 108 11.00 0.89 2.62
N TYR A 109 10.09 1.72 2.11
CA TYR A 109 10.49 2.82 1.21
C TYR A 109 11.40 3.82 1.90
N ARG A 110 11.14 4.14 3.17
CA ARG A 110 11.99 5.03 3.96
C ARG A 110 13.38 4.44 4.18
N ASP A 111 13.47 3.17 4.50
CA ASP A 111 14.75 2.46 4.67
C ASP A 111 15.58 2.53 3.39
N ILE A 112 14.95 2.28 2.23
CA ILE A 112 15.64 2.29 0.94
C ILE A 112 16.05 3.71 0.53
N LEU A 113 15.12 4.67 0.57
CA LEU A 113 15.31 6.00 -0.01
C LEU A 113 16.03 6.96 0.94
N TYR A 114 15.73 6.89 2.25
CA TYR A 114 16.24 7.83 3.24
C TYR A 114 17.44 7.28 4.01
N TYR A 115 17.28 6.09 4.61
CA TYR A 115 18.35 5.46 5.40
C TYR A 115 19.36 4.70 4.54
N LYS A 116 19.07 4.45 3.27
CA LYS A 116 19.92 3.71 2.31
C LYS A 116 20.31 2.31 2.81
N GLN A 117 19.42 1.71 3.57
CA GLN A 117 19.58 0.38 4.14
C GLN A 117 18.76 -0.63 3.33
N VAL A 118 19.23 -1.86 3.34
CA VAL A 118 18.46 -2.97 2.79
C VAL A 118 17.29 -3.24 3.76
N PRO A 119 16.04 -3.26 3.27
CA PRO A 119 14.87 -3.45 4.12
C PRO A 119 14.91 -4.82 4.82
N GLN A 120 14.32 -4.87 6.00
CA GLN A 120 14.19 -6.13 6.72
C GLN A 120 13.27 -7.08 5.95
N LEU A 121 13.75 -8.29 5.71
CA LEU A 121 13.00 -9.33 5.00
C LEU A 121 11.68 -9.68 5.70
N SER A 122 11.65 -9.60 7.03
CA SER A 122 10.45 -9.82 7.84
C SER A 122 9.32 -8.84 7.50
N SER A 123 9.62 -7.55 7.39
CA SER A 123 8.63 -6.52 7.05
C SER A 123 8.09 -6.70 5.63
N LEU A 124 8.96 -7.09 4.70
CA LEU A 124 8.58 -7.36 3.31
C LEU A 124 7.69 -8.61 3.21
N MET A 125 8.02 -9.68 3.93
CA MET A 125 7.19 -10.88 3.97
C MET A 125 5.84 -10.64 4.64
N LEU A 126 5.80 -9.81 5.68
CA LEU A 126 4.56 -9.43 6.34
C LEU A 126 3.66 -8.64 5.39
N ALA A 127 4.19 -7.63 4.72
CA ALA A 127 3.45 -6.84 3.74
C ALA A 127 2.92 -7.70 2.57
N LEU A 128 3.75 -8.62 2.07
CA LEU A 128 3.35 -9.56 1.02
C LEU A 128 2.25 -10.50 1.50
N GLY A 129 2.39 -11.06 2.70
CA GLY A 129 1.40 -11.96 3.29
C GLY A 129 0.03 -11.29 3.45
N VAL A 130 0.01 -10.08 4.01
CA VAL A 130 -1.22 -9.29 4.13
C VAL A 130 -1.81 -8.96 2.77
N GLY A 131 -0.99 -8.58 1.78
CA GLY A 131 -1.43 -8.32 0.41
C GLY A 131 -2.07 -9.54 -0.25
N LEU A 132 -1.45 -10.71 -0.13
CA LEU A 132 -2.01 -11.96 -0.69
C LEU A 132 -3.32 -12.35 -0.01
N ILE A 133 -3.40 -12.24 1.31
CA ILE A 133 -4.65 -12.49 2.06
C ILE A 133 -5.73 -11.53 1.58
N ALA A 134 -5.42 -10.25 1.41
CA ALA A 134 -6.37 -9.26 0.92
C ALA A 134 -6.86 -9.58 -0.50
N VAL A 135 -6.00 -10.05 -1.41
CA VAL A 135 -6.40 -10.47 -2.75
C VAL A 135 -7.33 -11.67 -2.69
N ILE A 136 -6.96 -12.72 -1.93
CA ILE A 136 -7.78 -13.93 -1.80
C ILE A 136 -9.15 -13.61 -1.22
N LEU A 137 -9.19 -12.79 -0.17
CA LEU A 137 -10.46 -12.34 0.43
C LEU A 137 -11.27 -11.48 -0.56
N GLY A 138 -10.62 -10.61 -1.31
CA GLY A 138 -11.25 -9.78 -2.31
C GLY A 138 -11.87 -10.60 -3.44
N GLU A 139 -11.15 -11.59 -3.97
CA GLU A 139 -11.65 -12.50 -4.99
C GLU A 139 -12.82 -13.36 -4.47
N PHE A 140 -12.68 -13.88 -3.25
CA PHE A 140 -13.73 -14.66 -2.62
C PHE A 140 -15.03 -13.85 -2.42
N LEU A 141 -14.89 -12.63 -1.90
CA LEU A 141 -16.02 -11.71 -1.74
C LEU A 141 -16.64 -11.38 -3.10
N PHE A 142 -15.83 -11.06 -4.09
CA PHE A 142 -16.28 -10.74 -5.42
C PHE A 142 -17.05 -11.91 -6.04
N ALA A 143 -16.51 -13.13 -6.00
CA ALA A 143 -17.14 -14.33 -6.54
C ALA A 143 -18.47 -14.68 -5.83
N LYS A 144 -18.53 -14.47 -4.50
CA LYS A 144 -19.74 -14.72 -3.72
C LYS A 144 -20.84 -13.70 -4.00
N LEU A 145 -20.44 -12.42 -4.11
CA LEU A 145 -21.38 -11.33 -4.28
C LEU A 145 -21.85 -11.19 -5.74
N GLN A 146 -21.03 -11.61 -6.71
CA GLN A 146 -21.38 -11.61 -8.14
C GLN A 146 -22.60 -12.50 -8.45
N LYS A 147 -22.80 -13.57 -7.69
CA LYS A 147 -23.98 -14.44 -7.87
C LYS A 147 -25.29 -13.72 -7.55
N GLY A 148 -25.28 -12.79 -6.59
CA GLY A 148 -26.45 -11.97 -6.26
C GLY A 148 -26.77 -10.88 -7.29
N PHE A 149 -25.83 -10.53 -8.18
CA PHE A 149 -26.08 -9.52 -9.23
C PHE A 149 -26.98 -10.08 -10.36
N ALA A 150 -26.86 -11.39 -10.63
CA ALA A 150 -27.63 -12.03 -11.69
C ALA A 150 -29.12 -12.29 -11.32
N GLU A 151 -29.45 -12.23 -10.03
CA GLU A 151 -30.82 -12.47 -9.54
C GLU A 151 -31.64 -11.18 -9.35
N ASN A 152 -31.02 -10.00 -9.41
CA ASN A 152 -31.70 -8.71 -9.17
C ASN A 152 -31.84 -7.85 -10.45
N PHE A 153 -31.59 -8.41 -11.62
CA PHE A 153 -31.91 -7.87 -12.93
C PHE A 153 -32.77 -8.88 -13.68
#